data_3ab14e83fd6b710c97ba40276851308f
#
_entry.id   3ab14e83fd6b710c97ba40276851308f
#
_cell.length_a   1.000
_cell.length_b   1.000
_cell.length_c   1.000
_cell.angle_alpha   90.00
_cell.angle_beta   90.00
_cell.angle_gamma   90.00
#
_symmetry.space_group_name_H-M   'P 1'
#
loop_
_entity.id
_entity.type
_entity.pdbx_description
1 polymer ?
#
loop_
_entity_poly.entity_id
_entity_poly.type
_entity_poly.pdbx_seq_one_letter_code
_entity_poly.pdbx_strand_id
1 'polypeptide(L)'
;MPDTSPPLRLVLTTTATAEEAARLGRTLVEERLAACATLLPGAQSIYRWQGAVETAAETLLLLKTSPAQLAALEARLHQLHSYQTPEFLVLPVEAVSQPYLDWLTASLRPN
;
A
#
# COMPACT_ATOMS: atom_id res chain seq x y z
N MET A 1 16.15 -0.37 20.75
CA MET A 1 14.83 -0.52 21.38
C MET A 1 13.95 -1.44 20.54
N PRO A 2 13.27 -2.37 21.14
CA PRO A 2 12.31 -3.17 20.37
C PRO A 2 11.18 -2.29 19.87
N ASP A 3 10.67 -2.65 18.70
CA ASP A 3 9.51 -1.96 18.12
C ASP A 3 8.26 -2.37 18.90
N THR A 4 7.64 -1.40 19.57
CA THR A 4 6.42 -1.61 20.35
C THR A 4 5.17 -1.20 19.57
N SER A 5 5.31 -0.80 18.30
CA SER A 5 4.17 -0.46 17.47
C SER A 5 3.26 -1.66 17.25
N PRO A 6 1.94 -1.45 17.10
CA PRO A 6 1.05 -2.54 16.71
C PRO A 6 1.54 -3.22 15.42
N PRO A 7 1.25 -4.53 15.24
CA PRO A 7 1.67 -5.25 14.02
C PRO A 7 0.79 -4.87 12.82
N LEU A 8 0.75 -3.60 12.51
CA LEU A 8 -0.03 -3.01 11.44
C LEU A 8 0.82 -1.95 10.75
N ARG A 9 0.82 -1.97 9.42
CA ARG A 9 1.54 -0.99 8.62
C ARG A 9 0.63 -0.45 7.53
N LEU A 10 0.80 0.83 7.22
CA LEU A 10 0.21 1.45 6.06
C LEU A 10 1.25 1.47 4.95
N VAL A 11 0.84 1.04 3.76
CA VAL A 11 1.68 1.14 2.57
C VAL A 11 1.01 2.13 1.62
N LEU A 12 1.79 3.12 1.18
CA LEU A 12 1.34 4.11 0.21
C LEU A 12 1.98 3.83 -1.13
N THR A 13 1.17 3.85 -2.17
CA THR A 13 1.64 3.87 -3.56
C THR A 13 0.70 4.74 -4.38
N THR A 14 1.10 5.08 -5.59
CA THR A 14 0.26 5.82 -6.53
C THR A 14 0.20 5.05 -7.84
N THR A 15 -0.88 5.21 -8.57
CA THR A 15 -1.05 4.63 -9.89
C THR A 15 -1.49 5.72 -10.87
N ALA A 16 -1.28 5.46 -12.16
CA ALA A 16 -1.67 6.41 -13.21
C ALA A 16 -3.19 6.54 -13.34
N THR A 17 -3.93 5.47 -13.03
CA THR A 17 -5.39 5.45 -13.18
C THR A 17 -6.06 4.80 -11.98
N ALA A 18 -7.33 5.13 -11.78
CA ALA A 18 -8.13 4.50 -10.74
C ALA A 18 -8.36 3.02 -11.04
N GLU A 19 -8.46 2.66 -12.32
CA GLU A 19 -8.65 1.27 -12.74
C GLU A 19 -7.43 0.41 -12.35
N GLU A 20 -6.24 0.94 -12.54
CA GLU A 20 -5.02 0.23 -12.13
C GLU A 20 -4.98 0.06 -10.61
N ALA A 21 -5.29 1.11 -9.86
CA ALA A 21 -5.32 1.05 -8.40
C ALA A 21 -6.31 0.00 -7.90
N ALA A 22 -7.49 -0.05 -8.52
CA ALA A 22 -8.51 -1.06 -8.15
C ALA A 22 -8.02 -2.47 -8.44
N ARG A 23 -7.38 -2.68 -9.58
CA ARG A 23 -6.85 -3.99 -9.96
C ARG A 23 -5.74 -4.44 -9.02
N LEU A 24 -4.80 -3.55 -8.71
CA LEU A 24 -3.73 -3.81 -7.75
C LEU A 24 -4.30 -4.12 -6.37
N GLY A 25 -5.16 -3.26 -5.87
CA GLY A 25 -5.74 -3.42 -4.55
C GLY A 25 -6.51 -4.73 -4.41
N ARG A 26 -7.34 -5.06 -5.39
CA ARG A 26 -8.11 -6.30 -5.38
C ARG A 26 -7.19 -7.52 -5.37
N THR A 27 -6.19 -7.55 -6.24
CA THR A 27 -5.27 -8.68 -6.31
C THR A 27 -4.52 -8.88 -4.99
N LEU A 28 -4.01 -7.81 -4.41
CA LEU A 28 -3.24 -7.89 -3.18
C LEU A 28 -4.11 -8.33 -1.98
N VAL A 29 -5.37 -7.91 -1.96
CA VAL A 29 -6.33 -8.35 -0.93
C VAL A 29 -6.73 -9.80 -1.17
N GLU A 30 -7.02 -10.19 -2.40
CA GLU A 30 -7.38 -11.58 -2.72
C GLU A 30 -6.25 -12.54 -2.36
N GLU A 31 -5.00 -12.14 -2.56
CA GLU A 31 -3.83 -12.94 -2.20
C GLU A 31 -3.46 -12.84 -0.73
N ARG A 32 -4.23 -12.10 0.06
CA ARG A 32 -4.04 -11.92 1.51
C ARG A 32 -2.68 -11.30 1.88
N LEU A 33 -2.12 -10.52 0.99
CA LEU A 33 -0.90 -9.74 1.26
C LEU A 33 -1.26 -8.39 1.88
N ALA A 34 -2.47 -7.92 1.66
CA ALA A 34 -3.06 -6.78 2.33
C ALA A 34 -4.44 -7.15 2.84
N ALA A 35 -4.83 -6.63 3.98
CA ALA A 35 -6.16 -6.84 4.53
C ALA A 35 -7.17 -5.90 3.92
N CYS A 36 -6.72 -4.73 3.48
CA CYS A 36 -7.60 -3.67 2.98
C CYS A 36 -6.82 -2.82 1.99
N ALA A 37 -7.53 -2.37 0.96
CA ALA A 37 -7.03 -1.41 -0.01
C ALA A 37 -8.04 -0.28 -0.12
N THR A 38 -7.60 0.96 0.08
CA THR A 38 -8.44 2.14 -0.05
C THR A 38 -7.88 3.01 -1.16
N LEU A 39 -8.73 3.41 -2.07
CA LEU A 39 -8.35 4.22 -3.23
C LEU A 39 -8.81 5.65 -3.04
N LEU A 40 -7.94 6.59 -3.37
CA LEU A 40 -8.25 8.02 -3.39
C LEU A 40 -7.93 8.56 -4.77
N PRO A 41 -8.90 8.53 -5.69
CA PRO A 41 -8.69 9.10 -7.02
C PRO A 41 -8.68 10.63 -6.97
N GLY A 42 -8.16 11.24 -8.02
CA GLY A 42 -8.11 12.70 -8.11
C GLY A 42 -6.93 13.33 -7.41
N ALA A 43 -5.93 12.56 -7.04
CA ALA A 43 -4.70 13.10 -6.50
C ALA A 43 -3.89 13.74 -7.62
N GLN A 44 -3.13 14.78 -7.26
CA GLN A 44 -2.21 15.42 -8.17
C GLN A 44 -0.83 15.36 -7.54
N SER A 45 0.13 14.77 -8.27
CA SER A 45 1.50 14.66 -7.81
C SER A 45 2.37 15.64 -8.58
N ILE A 46 3.20 16.35 -7.86
CA ILE A 46 4.15 17.32 -8.42
C ILE A 46 5.53 16.85 -7.98
N TYR A 47 6.41 16.58 -8.94
CA TYR A 47 7.67 15.93 -8.63
C TYR A 47 8.74 16.33 -9.65
N ARG A 48 9.99 16.08 -9.29
CA ARG A 48 11.12 16.34 -10.18
C ARG A 48 11.47 15.05 -10.92
N TRP A 49 11.56 15.15 -12.22
CA TRP A 49 11.90 14.00 -13.06
C TRP A 49 12.80 14.47 -14.19
N GLN A 50 13.98 13.86 -14.32
CA GLN A 50 14.94 14.15 -15.39
C GLN A 50 15.20 15.67 -15.56
N GLY A 51 15.40 16.35 -14.45
CA GLY A 51 15.76 17.76 -14.44
C GLY A 51 14.60 18.75 -14.55
N ALA A 52 13.35 18.28 -14.67
CA ALA A 52 12.19 19.12 -14.79
C ALA A 52 11.17 18.84 -13.70
N VAL A 53 10.36 19.84 -13.37
CA VAL A 53 9.21 19.67 -12.48
C VAL A 53 8.02 19.23 -13.32
N GLU A 54 7.49 18.07 -12.98
CA GLU A 54 6.37 17.44 -13.68
C GLU A 54 5.15 17.41 -12.78
N THR A 55 3.97 17.35 -13.41
CA THR A 55 2.70 17.19 -12.71
C THR A 55 1.95 16.02 -13.33
N ALA A 56 1.41 15.15 -12.50
CA ALA A 56 0.63 14.01 -12.97
C ALA A 56 -0.63 13.86 -12.15
N ALA A 57 -1.74 13.55 -12.81
CA ALA A 57 -2.94 13.08 -12.13
C ALA A 57 -2.73 11.63 -11.74
N GLU A 58 -3.00 11.30 -10.50
CA GLU A 58 -2.78 9.96 -9.99
C GLU A 58 -3.90 9.53 -9.05
N THR A 59 -3.97 8.22 -8.81
CA THR A 59 -4.80 7.65 -7.76
C THR A 59 -3.88 7.19 -6.64
N LEU A 60 -4.16 7.64 -5.42
CA LEU A 60 -3.44 7.18 -4.23
C LEU A 60 -4.06 5.88 -3.78
N LEU A 61 -3.22 4.87 -3.53
CA LEU A 61 -3.62 3.58 -3.03
C LEU A 61 -3.01 3.38 -1.64
N LEU A 62 -3.87 3.17 -0.66
CA LEU A 62 -3.50 2.89 0.71
C LEU A 62 -3.74 1.41 0.99
N LEU A 63 -2.70 0.70 1.39
CA LEU A 63 -2.80 -0.72 1.73
C LEU A 63 -2.55 -0.87 3.22
N LYS A 64 -3.35 -1.70 3.86
CA LYS A 64 -3.17 -2.02 5.29
C LYS A 64 -2.75 -3.47 5.41
N THR A 65 -1.63 -3.68 6.10
CA THR A 65 -0.99 -4.98 6.18
C THR A 65 -0.23 -5.13 7.50
N SER A 66 0.50 -6.21 7.66
CA SER A 66 1.35 -6.44 8.84
C SER A 66 2.82 -6.46 8.43
N PRO A 67 3.74 -6.26 9.39
CA PRO A 67 5.17 -6.35 9.09
C PRO A 67 5.57 -7.66 8.42
N ALA A 68 4.94 -8.77 8.80
CA ALA A 68 5.28 -10.08 8.25
C ALA A 68 5.00 -10.21 6.75
N GLN A 69 4.07 -9.41 6.22
CA GLN A 69 3.68 -9.48 4.81
C GLN A 69 4.43 -8.49 3.92
N LEU A 70 5.18 -7.56 4.49
CA LEU A 70 5.73 -6.43 3.73
C LEU A 70 6.62 -6.85 2.57
N ALA A 71 7.53 -7.80 2.78
CA ALA A 71 8.44 -8.21 1.71
C ALA A 71 7.70 -8.86 0.55
N ALA A 72 6.74 -9.73 0.84
CA ALA A 72 5.94 -10.37 -0.21
C ALA A 72 5.01 -9.37 -0.90
N LEU A 73 4.45 -8.43 -0.14
CA LEU A 73 3.60 -7.37 -0.68
C LEU A 73 4.39 -6.50 -1.65
N GLU A 74 5.58 -6.07 -1.27
CA GLU A 74 6.43 -5.24 -2.12
C GLU A 74 6.78 -5.95 -3.42
N ALA A 75 7.20 -7.20 -3.33
CA ALA A 75 7.57 -7.98 -4.50
C ALA A 75 6.38 -8.13 -5.46
N ARG A 76 5.20 -8.43 -4.91
CA ARG A 76 4.01 -8.63 -5.73
C ARG A 76 3.54 -7.33 -6.35
N LEU A 77 3.58 -6.23 -5.60
CA LEU A 77 3.21 -4.92 -6.11
C LEU A 77 4.10 -4.53 -7.30
N HIS A 78 5.41 -4.75 -7.19
CA HIS A 78 6.33 -4.45 -8.29
C HIS A 78 6.05 -5.28 -9.54
N GLN A 79 5.63 -6.54 -9.38
CA GLN A 79 5.26 -7.38 -10.52
C GLN A 79 4.02 -6.85 -11.26
N LEU A 80 3.09 -6.27 -10.51
CA LEU A 80 1.79 -5.86 -11.05
C LEU A 80 1.73 -4.41 -11.50
N HIS A 81 2.61 -3.56 -10.97
CA HIS A 81 2.55 -2.13 -11.21
C HIS A 81 3.07 -1.77 -12.60
N SER A 82 2.41 -0.80 -13.24
CA SER A 82 2.80 -0.34 -14.57
C SER A 82 4.07 0.52 -14.56
N TYR A 83 4.38 1.16 -13.43
CA TYR A 83 5.59 1.98 -13.32
C TYR A 83 6.82 1.10 -13.12
N GLN A 84 7.93 1.50 -13.73
CA GLN A 84 9.21 0.82 -13.50
C GLN A 84 9.68 1.02 -12.05
N THR A 85 9.48 2.22 -11.51
CA THR A 85 9.87 2.57 -10.14
C THR A 85 8.66 3.12 -9.41
N PRO A 86 7.74 2.25 -8.93
CA PRO A 86 6.56 2.71 -8.21
C PRO A 86 6.94 3.21 -6.81
N GLU A 87 6.14 4.15 -6.30
CA GLU A 87 6.23 4.54 -4.91
C GLU A 87 5.87 3.36 -4.02
N PHE A 88 6.67 3.15 -2.99
CA PHE A 88 6.39 2.14 -1.97
C PHE A 88 6.87 2.69 -0.64
N LEU A 89 5.97 3.27 0.12
CA LEU A 89 6.28 3.86 1.42
C LEU A 89 5.57 3.07 2.50
N VAL A 90 6.30 2.74 3.56
CA VAL A 90 5.76 2.02 4.70
C VAL A 90 5.71 2.97 5.89
N LEU A 91 4.52 3.09 6.48
CA LEU A 91 4.31 3.92 7.66
C LEU A 91 3.89 3.04 8.83
N PRO A 92 4.54 3.21 10.00
CA PRO A 92 4.06 2.53 11.20
C PRO A 92 2.74 3.15 11.65
N VAL A 93 1.92 2.35 12.31
CA VAL A 93 0.68 2.82 12.94
C VAL A 93 0.94 2.84 14.44
N GLU A 94 0.76 4.01 15.04
CA GLU A 94 1.06 4.20 16.46
C GLU A 94 0.04 3.51 17.36
N ALA A 95 -1.23 3.55 16.99
CA ALA A 95 -2.31 2.99 17.78
C ALA A 95 -3.41 2.45 16.86
N VAL A 96 -4.07 1.40 17.30
CA VAL A 96 -5.17 0.79 16.57
C VAL A 96 -6.12 0.17 17.59
N SER A 97 -7.43 0.19 17.31
CA SER A 97 -8.39 -0.49 18.18
C SER A 97 -8.19 -2.01 18.08
N GLN A 98 -8.41 -2.71 19.19
CA GLN A 98 -8.22 -4.16 19.21
C GLN A 98 -9.16 -4.89 18.24
N PRO A 99 -10.46 -4.54 18.13
CA PRO A 99 -11.33 -5.22 17.17
C PRO A 99 -10.84 -5.07 15.73
N TYR A 100 -10.33 -3.90 15.35
CA TYR A 100 -9.83 -3.68 14.00
C TYR A 100 -8.57 -4.48 13.74
N LEU A 101 -7.65 -4.54 14.72
CA LEU A 101 -6.42 -5.32 14.59
C LEU A 101 -6.73 -6.80 14.45
N ASP A 102 -7.70 -7.31 15.21
CA ASP A 102 -8.11 -8.71 15.13
C ASP A 102 -8.65 -9.05 13.74
N TRP A 103 -9.48 -8.17 13.19
CA TRP A 103 -10.01 -8.35 11.85
C TRP A 103 -8.89 -8.33 10.79
N LEU A 104 -7.98 -7.37 10.92
CA LEU A 104 -6.87 -7.23 9.98
C LEU A 104 -6.00 -8.47 9.99
N THR A 105 -5.62 -8.94 11.16
CA THR A 105 -4.77 -10.12 11.33
C THR A 105 -5.42 -11.37 10.71
N ALA A 106 -6.72 -11.54 10.95
CA ALA A 106 -7.47 -12.68 10.41
C ALA A 106 -7.60 -12.63 8.89
N SER A 107 -7.48 -11.45 8.29
CA SER A 107 -7.62 -11.25 6.84
C SER A 107 -6.32 -11.49 6.07
N LEU A 108 -5.20 -11.61 6.76
CA LEU A 108 -3.89 -11.78 6.13
C LEU A 108 -3.49 -13.25 6.05
N ARG A 109 -2.43 -13.53 5.27
CA ARG A 109 -1.83 -14.86 5.26
C ARG A 109 -1.31 -15.21 6.64
N PRO A 110 -1.43 -16.47 7.07
CA PRO A 110 -0.75 -16.90 8.31
C PRO A 110 0.77 -16.76 8.14
N ASN A 111 1.42 -16.47 9.23
CA ASN A 111 2.89 -16.39 9.29
C ASN A 111 3.54 -17.75 9.27
#